data_aa8cba0e074e948b75621d6bb5a04ff9
#
_entry.id   aa8cba0e074e948b75621d6bb5a04ff9
#
_cell.length_a   1.000
_cell.length_b   1.000
_cell.length_c   1.000
_cell.angle_alpha   90.00
_cell.angle_beta   90.00
_cell.angle_gamma   90.00
#
_symmetry.space_group_name_H-M   'P 1'
#
loop_
_entity.id
_entity.type
_entity.pdbx_description
1 polymer ?
#
loop_
_entity_poly.entity_id
_entity_poly.type
_entity_poly.pdbx_seq_one_letter_code
_entity_poly.pdbx_strand_id
1 'polypeptide(L)'
;MDGYSVRIPEVVCLGASLTLSGICYYLYRKSRKTVERLDEAPHFTIDGKLKNILKEIPGACLQYAVIEGAVQPVGEPLTSHFQKEIVGVLQKIMLKQQRLVWNGLSSTWTDSELVLHQRVNAVPFVLVGSDETTVKVLCPLQASGVHMEITHEKFHQLNYGLGDIVGQYLSGEKIKGQLETEEMLKVGATLTGVGELILDTDGTLNLRPPSNSAQYFLGNMDFDTLRQDQENVAVWWKALTITSAFVGAVVLFWVGRRYYYHLKAQWQREQERREFERWQAEAHRAPANVADPRAPQDAAEERVENPCVICLNQPRNCILLDCGHVCCCHTCYQALPRRQCPICRQDISRVVPLYHV
;
A
#
# COMPACT_ATOMS: atom_id res chain seq x y z
N MET A 1 -11.07 -26.41 -25.34
CA MET A 1 -9.88 -25.82 -24.65
C MET A 1 -10.39 -24.74 -23.74
N ASP A 2 -10.89 -25.10 -22.57
CA ASP A 2 -11.31 -24.12 -21.58
C ASP A 2 -10.07 -23.57 -20.90
N GLY A 3 -9.58 -22.42 -21.45
CA GLY A 3 -8.44 -21.73 -20.89
C GLY A 3 -8.76 -21.27 -19.48
N TYR A 4 -7.91 -21.62 -18.51
CA TYR A 4 -7.92 -21.03 -17.18
C TYR A 4 -7.82 -19.52 -17.33
N SER A 5 -8.91 -18.81 -17.14
CA SER A 5 -8.90 -17.34 -17.08
C SER A 5 -8.58 -16.92 -15.65
N VAL A 6 -7.41 -16.34 -15.47
CA VAL A 6 -7.07 -15.64 -14.21
C VAL A 6 -8.12 -14.55 -14.04
N ARG A 7 -8.79 -14.51 -12.90
CA ARG A 7 -9.82 -13.49 -12.66
C ARG A 7 -9.16 -12.12 -12.51
N ILE A 8 -9.70 -11.12 -13.20
CA ILE A 8 -9.21 -9.72 -13.14
C ILE A 8 -8.96 -9.24 -11.70
N PRO A 9 -9.86 -9.48 -10.70
CA PRO A 9 -9.61 -9.06 -9.33
C PRO A 9 -8.38 -9.72 -8.68
N GLU A 10 -8.04 -10.95 -9.04
CA GLU A 10 -6.85 -11.65 -8.52
C GLU A 10 -5.55 -10.95 -8.98
N VAL A 11 -5.51 -10.55 -10.26
CA VAL A 11 -4.36 -9.81 -10.83
C VAL A 11 -4.24 -8.42 -10.21
N VAL A 12 -5.38 -7.73 -10.05
CA VAL A 12 -5.42 -6.39 -9.44
C VAL A 12 -4.96 -6.45 -7.98
N CYS A 13 -5.43 -7.41 -7.19
CA CYS A 13 -5.00 -7.56 -5.78
C CYS A 13 -3.51 -7.89 -5.68
N LEU A 14 -2.97 -8.77 -6.54
CA LEU A 14 -1.54 -9.07 -6.56
C LEU A 14 -0.71 -7.85 -6.98
N GLY A 15 -1.11 -7.16 -8.04
CA GLY A 15 -0.46 -5.94 -8.49
C GLY A 15 -0.46 -4.85 -7.41
N ALA A 16 -1.61 -4.60 -6.78
CA ALA A 16 -1.75 -3.63 -5.70
C ALA A 16 -0.89 -4.00 -4.47
N SER A 17 -0.85 -5.28 -4.06
CA SER A 17 -0.04 -5.70 -2.91
C SER A 17 1.46 -5.58 -3.18
N LEU A 18 1.93 -5.90 -4.38
CA LEU A 18 3.33 -5.78 -4.77
C LEU A 18 3.77 -4.31 -4.86
N THR A 19 2.96 -3.45 -5.48
CA THR A 19 3.25 -2.01 -5.58
C THR A 19 3.27 -1.36 -4.19
N LEU A 20 2.28 -1.66 -3.34
CA LEU A 20 2.22 -1.16 -1.96
C LEU A 20 3.44 -1.62 -1.15
N SER A 21 3.78 -2.92 -1.22
CA SER A 21 4.97 -3.47 -0.55
C SER A 21 6.25 -2.79 -1.02
N GLY A 22 6.39 -2.54 -2.33
CA GLY A 22 7.54 -1.84 -2.91
C GLY A 22 7.67 -0.39 -2.40
N ILE A 23 6.55 0.35 -2.37
CA ILE A 23 6.51 1.72 -1.84
C ILE A 23 6.85 1.74 -0.35
N CYS A 24 6.24 0.86 0.45
CA CYS A 24 6.50 0.76 1.90
C CYS A 24 7.96 0.38 2.18
N TYR A 25 8.54 -0.54 1.40
CA TYR A 25 9.95 -0.89 1.52
C TYR A 25 10.88 0.27 1.17
N TYR A 26 10.58 1.03 0.13
CA TYR A 26 11.33 2.23 -0.22
C TYR A 26 11.30 3.27 0.90
N LEU A 27 10.11 3.53 1.48
CA LEU A 27 9.94 4.46 2.59
C LEU A 27 10.64 3.97 3.87
N TYR A 28 10.56 2.68 4.17
CA TYR A 28 11.32 2.05 5.25
C TYR A 28 12.82 2.28 5.07
N ARG A 29 13.34 1.97 3.88
CA ARG A 29 14.78 2.12 3.59
C ARG A 29 15.23 3.57 3.67
N LYS A 30 14.39 4.51 3.22
CA LYS A 30 14.65 5.95 3.34
C LYS A 30 14.69 6.39 4.81
N SER A 31 13.69 6.00 5.60
CA SER A 31 13.60 6.33 7.02
C SER A 31 14.77 5.70 7.81
N ARG A 32 15.12 4.44 7.52
CA ARG A 32 16.25 3.77 8.17
C ARG A 32 17.58 4.48 7.91
N LYS A 33 17.83 4.93 6.69
CA LYS A 33 19.02 5.73 6.37
C LYS A 33 19.07 7.06 7.12
N THR A 34 17.91 7.66 7.38
CA THR A 34 17.84 8.89 8.21
C THR A 34 18.24 8.61 9.64
N VAL A 35 17.76 7.50 10.24
CA VAL A 35 18.16 7.08 11.59
C VAL A 35 19.66 6.78 11.66
N GLU A 36 20.20 6.02 10.71
CA GLU A 36 21.63 5.72 10.65
C GLU A 36 22.49 6.98 10.58
N ARG A 37 22.08 7.97 9.79
CA ARG A 37 22.76 9.27 9.72
C ARG A 37 22.66 10.07 11.01
N LEU A 38 21.53 9.98 11.73
CA LEU A 38 21.36 10.61 13.05
C LEU A 38 22.26 9.93 14.09
N ASP A 39 22.38 8.59 14.06
CA ASP A 39 23.24 7.85 14.96
C ASP A 39 24.75 8.14 14.75
N GLU A 40 25.14 8.44 13.50
CA GLU A 40 26.51 8.79 13.14
C GLU A 40 26.83 10.29 13.34
N ALA A 41 25.79 11.11 13.55
CA ALA A 41 25.97 12.58 13.66
C ALA A 41 26.69 12.95 14.98
N PRO A 42 27.84 13.66 14.91
CA PRO A 42 28.51 14.11 16.10
C PRO A 42 27.72 15.23 16.81
N HIS A 43 27.66 15.15 18.13
CA HIS A 43 27.05 16.14 19.00
C HIS A 43 28.05 17.18 19.42
N PHE A 44 27.71 18.43 19.22
CA PHE A 44 28.53 19.56 19.63
C PHE A 44 27.76 20.50 20.53
N THR A 45 28.42 20.95 21.60
CA THR A 45 27.98 22.13 22.38
C THR A 45 28.36 23.38 21.62
N ILE A 46 27.48 24.39 21.65
CA ILE A 46 27.77 25.71 21.05
C ILE A 46 28.72 26.44 22.02
N ASP A 47 30.01 26.30 21.77
CA ASP A 47 31.08 26.96 22.53
C ASP A 47 32.17 27.51 21.61
N GLY A 48 33.11 28.28 22.18
CA GLY A 48 34.25 28.84 21.43
C GLY A 48 35.17 27.78 20.82
N LYS A 49 35.18 26.55 21.35
CA LYS A 49 35.96 25.43 20.82
C LYS A 49 35.43 24.96 19.49
N LEU A 50 34.10 25.03 19.27
CA LEU A 50 33.43 24.64 18.05
C LEU A 50 34.00 25.38 16.81
N LYS A 51 34.31 26.69 16.96
CA LYS A 51 34.96 27.46 15.91
C LYS A 51 36.35 26.94 15.55
N ASN A 52 37.12 26.50 16.55
CA ASN A 52 38.47 25.97 16.33
C ASN A 52 38.41 24.61 15.66
N ILE A 53 37.49 23.73 16.06
CA ILE A 53 37.25 22.44 15.43
C ILE A 53 36.91 22.59 13.93
N LEU A 54 36.02 23.54 13.61
CA LEU A 54 35.64 23.77 12.21
C LEU A 54 36.80 24.34 11.37
N LYS A 55 37.71 25.15 11.96
CA LYS A 55 38.88 25.67 11.27
C LYS A 55 39.89 24.57 10.89
N GLU A 56 39.97 23.51 11.68
CA GLU A 56 40.87 22.34 11.42
C GLU A 56 40.30 21.39 10.34
N ILE A 57 39.01 21.44 10.09
CA ILE A 57 38.34 20.56 9.11
C ILE A 57 38.51 21.15 7.68
N PRO A 58 38.89 20.33 6.71
CA PRO A 58 38.98 20.77 5.31
C PRO A 58 37.63 21.32 4.82
N GLY A 59 37.64 22.57 4.35
CA GLY A 59 36.43 23.26 3.90
C GLY A 59 35.59 23.88 5.00
N ALA A 60 36.03 23.88 6.26
CA ALA A 60 35.35 24.47 7.40
C ALA A 60 33.84 24.08 7.51
N CYS A 61 33.54 22.84 7.17
CA CYS A 61 32.17 22.31 7.02
C CYS A 61 32.04 20.91 7.64
N LEU A 62 31.05 20.76 8.52
CA LEU A 62 30.55 19.48 8.99
C LEU A 62 29.25 19.16 8.26
N GLN A 63 29.24 18.10 7.46
CA GLN A 63 28.10 17.77 6.61
C GLN A 63 26.83 17.44 7.37
N TYR A 64 26.96 16.93 8.60
CA TYR A 64 25.82 16.59 9.44
C TYR A 64 26.25 16.61 10.91
N ALA A 65 25.71 17.53 11.70
CA ALA A 65 26.06 17.72 13.11
C ALA A 65 24.79 18.06 13.90
N VAL A 66 24.83 17.73 15.19
CA VAL A 66 23.77 18.04 16.16
C VAL A 66 24.28 19.16 17.06
N ILE A 67 23.50 20.22 17.20
CA ILE A 67 23.78 21.33 18.11
C ILE A 67 22.52 21.69 18.89
N GLU A 68 22.71 22.14 20.13
CA GLU A 68 21.63 22.62 21.00
C GLU A 68 21.93 24.02 21.51
N GLY A 69 20.91 24.87 21.54
CA GLY A 69 21.07 26.23 22.05
C GLY A 69 19.74 26.93 22.27
N ALA A 70 19.81 28.05 22.96
CA ALA A 70 18.65 28.91 23.19
C ALA A 70 18.39 29.82 21.99
N VAL A 71 17.13 29.94 21.60
CA VAL A 71 16.70 30.79 20.47
C VAL A 71 16.80 32.27 20.84
N GLN A 72 17.51 33.05 20.02
CA GLN A 72 17.61 34.50 20.17
C GLN A 72 17.45 35.20 18.81
N PRO A 73 16.62 36.25 18.69
CA PRO A 73 16.41 36.97 17.44
C PRO A 73 17.65 37.80 17.08
N VAL A 74 17.91 37.96 15.79
CA VAL A 74 18.88 38.90 15.25
C VAL A 74 18.16 40.17 14.84
N GLY A 75 17.77 41.00 15.81
CA GLY A 75 16.98 42.21 15.59
C GLY A 75 15.66 42.19 16.35
N GLU A 76 14.65 42.87 15.83
CA GLU A 76 13.34 42.93 16.49
C GLU A 76 12.61 41.57 16.41
N PRO A 77 12.18 41.01 17.57
CA PRO A 77 11.41 39.78 17.58
C PRO A 77 9.99 39.99 17.02
N LEU A 78 9.35 38.88 16.57
CA LEU A 78 7.94 38.88 16.24
C LEU A 78 7.11 38.90 17.53
N THR A 79 6.12 39.78 17.60
CA THR A 79 5.13 39.80 18.68
C THR A 79 3.88 39.02 18.29
N SER A 80 3.30 38.28 19.25
CA SER A 80 2.04 37.59 19.02
C SER A 80 0.93 38.59 18.62
N HIS A 81 0.13 38.19 17.65
CA HIS A 81 -1.01 39.01 17.20
C HIS A 81 -2.09 39.13 18.26
N PHE A 82 -2.28 38.08 19.06
CA PHE A 82 -3.32 38.03 20.10
C PHE A 82 -2.80 38.33 21.49
N GLN A 83 -1.56 37.99 21.81
CA GLN A 83 -0.93 38.17 23.13
C GLN A 83 0.38 38.97 23.00
N LYS A 84 0.30 40.28 23.08
CA LYS A 84 1.45 41.20 22.86
C LYS A 84 2.65 40.97 23.77
N GLU A 85 2.48 40.26 24.88
CA GLU A 85 3.55 39.91 25.81
C GLU A 85 4.44 38.76 25.32
N ILE A 86 3.94 37.95 24.39
CA ILE A 86 4.67 36.80 23.85
C ILE A 86 5.45 37.26 22.63
N VAL A 87 6.76 37.00 22.66
CA VAL A 87 7.69 37.28 21.57
C VAL A 87 8.34 35.99 21.06
N GLY A 88 8.53 35.91 19.76
CA GLY A 88 9.10 34.75 19.11
C GLY A 88 9.87 35.08 17.84
N VAL A 89 10.45 34.09 17.21
CA VAL A 89 11.22 34.19 15.96
C VAL A 89 10.51 33.62 14.76
N LEU A 90 9.61 32.65 14.98
CA LEU A 90 8.71 32.07 13.98
C LEU A 90 7.28 32.21 14.47
N GLN A 91 6.38 32.60 13.59
CA GLN A 91 4.96 32.76 13.87
C GLN A 91 4.17 32.12 12.72
N LYS A 92 3.24 31.25 13.06
CA LYS A 92 2.35 30.60 12.09
C LYS A 92 0.91 30.82 12.52
N ILE A 93 0.19 31.55 11.69
CA ILE A 93 -1.24 31.81 11.88
C ILE A 93 -2.01 30.94 10.90
N MET A 94 -2.94 30.14 11.40
CA MET A 94 -3.77 29.25 10.61
C MET A 94 -5.24 29.48 10.89
N LEU A 95 -6.04 29.52 9.83
CA LEU A 95 -7.48 29.47 9.89
C LEU A 95 -7.92 28.13 9.27
N LYS A 96 -8.44 27.24 10.10
CA LYS A 96 -8.92 25.92 9.70
C LYS A 96 -10.44 25.90 9.78
N GLN A 97 -11.08 25.32 8.77
CA GLN A 97 -12.50 25.00 8.80
C GLN A 97 -12.69 23.56 9.27
N GLN A 98 -13.39 23.39 10.38
CA GLN A 98 -13.79 22.06 10.86
C GLN A 98 -15.13 21.68 10.24
N ARG A 99 -15.15 20.53 9.58
CA ARG A 99 -16.33 20.00 8.90
C ARG A 99 -16.49 18.50 9.15
N LEU A 100 -17.74 18.03 9.11
CA LEU A 100 -18.08 16.63 9.02
C LEU A 100 -18.31 16.29 7.56
N VAL A 101 -17.66 15.22 7.10
CA VAL A 101 -17.83 14.69 5.74
C VAL A 101 -18.49 13.32 5.85
N TRP A 102 -19.55 13.09 5.06
CA TRP A 102 -20.22 11.80 5.01
C TRP A 102 -19.37 10.79 4.25
N ASN A 103 -18.98 9.72 4.94
CA ASN A 103 -18.27 8.60 4.29
C ASN A 103 -19.28 7.52 3.88
N GLY A 104 -19.56 7.42 2.58
CA GLY A 104 -20.52 6.46 2.02
C GLY A 104 -20.12 4.98 2.21
N LEU A 105 -18.81 4.68 2.39
CA LEU A 105 -18.35 3.31 2.60
C LEU A 105 -18.62 2.81 4.02
N SER A 106 -18.43 3.67 5.02
CA SER A 106 -18.63 3.34 6.43
C SER A 106 -20.00 3.80 6.94
N SER A 107 -20.79 4.53 6.14
CA SER A 107 -22.07 5.14 6.55
C SER A 107 -21.96 5.98 7.82
N THR A 108 -20.85 6.68 8.00
CA THR A 108 -20.55 7.51 9.17
C THR A 108 -20.08 8.90 8.79
N TRP A 109 -20.34 9.88 9.69
CA TRP A 109 -19.77 11.21 9.60
C TRP A 109 -18.36 11.20 10.16
N THR A 110 -17.40 11.65 9.37
CA THR A 110 -15.98 11.73 9.75
C THR A 110 -15.57 13.19 9.89
N ASP A 111 -14.85 13.53 10.97
CA ASP A 111 -14.26 14.84 11.15
C ASP A 111 -13.18 15.08 10.10
N SER A 112 -13.23 16.23 9.46
CA SER A 112 -12.25 16.68 8.46
C SER A 112 -11.92 18.14 8.71
N GLU A 113 -10.65 18.48 8.65
CA GLU A 113 -10.15 19.86 8.73
C GLU A 113 -9.69 20.33 7.35
N LEU A 114 -10.11 21.51 6.98
CA LEU A 114 -9.66 22.21 5.77
C LEU A 114 -8.92 23.47 6.15
N VAL A 115 -7.65 23.59 5.78
CA VAL A 115 -6.89 24.83 5.97
C VAL A 115 -7.38 25.85 4.96
N LEU A 116 -8.04 26.90 5.40
CA LEU A 116 -8.51 28.00 4.58
C LEU A 116 -7.42 29.01 4.31
N HIS A 117 -6.68 29.37 5.34
CA HIS A 117 -5.59 30.33 5.25
C HIS A 117 -4.45 29.93 6.19
N GLN A 118 -3.21 30.08 5.70
CA GLN A 118 -2.00 29.87 6.47
C GLN A 118 -1.00 30.98 6.15
N ARG A 119 -0.49 31.62 7.16
CA ARG A 119 0.56 32.61 7.04
C ARG A 119 1.71 32.24 7.98
N VAL A 120 2.93 32.26 7.48
CA VAL A 120 4.13 32.01 8.26
C VAL A 120 5.04 33.22 8.16
N ASN A 121 5.35 33.81 9.30
CA ASN A 121 6.31 34.92 9.45
C ASN A 121 7.57 34.35 10.13
N ALA A 122 8.74 34.75 9.66
CA ALA A 122 10.01 34.35 10.21
C ALA A 122 10.96 35.55 10.27
N VAL A 123 11.67 35.68 11.37
CA VAL A 123 12.78 36.64 11.50
C VAL A 123 14.08 35.85 11.64
N PRO A 124 15.23 36.40 11.17
CA PRO A 124 16.53 35.79 11.39
C PRO A 124 16.81 35.57 12.87
N PHE A 125 17.29 34.41 13.24
CA PHE A 125 17.63 34.10 14.63
C PHE A 125 18.91 33.26 14.73
N VAL A 126 19.44 33.23 15.93
CA VAL A 126 20.63 32.45 16.29
C VAL A 126 20.32 31.52 17.44
N LEU A 127 21.06 30.44 17.52
CA LEU A 127 21.14 29.57 18.68
C LEU A 127 22.33 30.03 19.54
N VAL A 128 22.08 30.29 20.80
CA VAL A 128 23.09 30.77 21.76
C VAL A 128 23.49 29.63 22.66
N GLY A 129 24.79 29.41 22.77
CA GLY A 129 25.37 28.40 23.67
C GLY A 129 25.60 28.97 25.07
N SER A 130 26.26 28.17 25.90
CA SER A 130 26.54 28.47 27.30
C SER A 130 27.57 29.61 27.50
N ASP A 131 28.41 29.85 26.52
CA ASP A 131 29.48 30.87 26.54
C ASP A 131 29.21 32.06 25.58
N GLU A 132 27.95 32.34 25.29
CA GLU A 132 27.51 33.41 24.39
C GLU A 132 27.92 33.21 22.91
N THR A 133 28.54 32.09 22.58
CA THR A 133 28.80 31.72 21.19
C THR A 133 27.47 31.50 20.45
N THR A 134 27.37 32.07 19.25
CA THR A 134 26.12 32.04 18.47
C THR A 134 26.29 31.27 17.17
N VAL A 135 25.25 30.51 16.81
CA VAL A 135 25.13 29.84 15.52
C VAL A 135 23.89 30.34 14.81
N LYS A 136 24.05 30.95 13.65
CA LYS A 136 22.94 31.48 12.86
C LYS A 136 22.21 30.32 12.13
N VAL A 137 20.88 30.28 12.25
CA VAL A 137 20.04 29.28 11.59
C VAL A 137 19.58 29.82 10.25
N LEU A 138 19.96 29.10 9.18
CA LEU A 138 19.56 29.42 7.81
C LEU A 138 18.38 28.55 7.36
N CYS A 139 17.45 29.14 6.62
CA CYS A 139 16.29 28.45 6.04
C CYS A 139 15.47 27.62 7.05
N PRO A 140 15.05 28.16 8.20
CA PRO A 140 14.37 27.40 9.24
C PRO A 140 13.05 26.77 8.76
N LEU A 141 12.39 27.33 7.75
CA LEU A 141 11.14 26.81 7.18
C LEU A 141 11.32 25.54 6.35
N GLN A 142 12.57 25.19 5.98
CA GLN A 142 12.86 23.92 5.29
C GLN A 142 13.11 22.78 6.27
N ALA A 143 13.24 23.08 7.55
CA ALA A 143 13.48 22.10 8.59
C ALA A 143 12.21 21.30 8.89
N SER A 144 12.41 20.03 9.18
CA SER A 144 11.37 19.14 9.73
C SER A 144 11.40 19.18 11.25
N GLY A 145 10.22 19.03 11.88
CA GLY A 145 10.14 18.89 13.34
C GLY A 145 10.11 20.21 14.10
N VAL A 146 9.94 21.37 13.44
CA VAL A 146 9.75 22.65 14.14
C VAL A 146 8.41 22.59 14.88
N HIS A 147 8.47 22.24 16.16
CA HIS A 147 7.32 22.36 17.04
C HIS A 147 7.20 23.77 17.56
N MET A 148 6.15 24.44 17.16
CA MET A 148 5.78 25.76 17.67
C MET A 148 4.72 25.59 18.75
N GLU A 149 4.81 26.40 19.80
CA GLU A 149 3.80 26.38 20.85
C GLU A 149 2.56 27.14 20.40
N ILE A 150 1.39 26.59 20.69
CA ILE A 150 0.12 27.28 20.45
C ILE A 150 0.01 28.45 21.46
N THR A 151 0.05 29.65 20.95
CA THR A 151 -0.09 30.87 21.75
C THR A 151 -1.53 31.35 21.82
N HIS A 152 -2.32 31.04 20.80
CA HIS A 152 -3.73 31.40 20.75
C HIS A 152 -4.51 30.36 19.97
N GLU A 153 -5.69 30.03 20.51
CA GLU A 153 -6.65 29.16 19.85
C GLU A 153 -8.06 29.67 20.10
N LYS A 154 -8.81 29.90 19.02
CA LYS A 154 -10.17 30.40 19.12
C LYS A 154 -11.08 29.71 18.10
N PHE A 155 -12.15 29.13 18.60
CA PHE A 155 -13.16 28.53 17.76
C PHE A 155 -14.29 29.53 17.49
N HIS A 156 -14.57 29.75 16.20
CA HIS A 156 -15.65 30.59 15.72
C HIS A 156 -16.78 29.70 15.21
N GLN A 157 -17.88 29.68 15.95
CA GLN A 157 -19.10 29.01 15.49
C GLN A 157 -19.74 29.83 14.35
N LEU A 158 -20.08 29.15 13.27
CA LEU A 158 -20.82 29.76 12.18
C LEU A 158 -22.32 29.59 12.47
N ASN A 159 -23.06 30.71 12.44
CA ASN A 159 -24.52 30.68 12.54
C ASN A 159 -25.09 30.38 11.15
N TYR A 160 -25.80 29.26 11.04
CA TYR A 160 -26.38 28.81 9.78
C TYR A 160 -27.86 29.23 9.68
N GLY A 161 -28.24 29.74 8.52
CA GLY A 161 -29.63 29.88 8.12
C GLY A 161 -30.28 28.55 7.76
N LEU A 162 -31.60 28.48 7.74
CA LEU A 162 -32.32 27.25 7.35
C LEU A 162 -31.94 26.74 5.93
N GLY A 163 -31.64 27.64 5.01
CA GLY A 163 -31.20 27.29 3.65
C GLY A 163 -29.82 26.60 3.63
N ASP A 164 -28.91 27.04 4.50
CA ASP A 164 -27.55 26.47 4.58
C ASP A 164 -27.59 25.02 5.14
N ILE A 165 -28.51 24.73 6.06
CA ILE A 165 -28.70 23.40 6.61
C ILE A 165 -29.14 22.41 5.53
N VAL A 166 -30.08 22.81 4.68
CA VAL A 166 -30.54 21.95 3.56
C VAL A 166 -29.41 21.72 2.56
N GLY A 167 -28.65 22.77 2.22
CA GLY A 167 -27.50 22.67 1.33
C GLY A 167 -26.41 21.73 1.86
N GLN A 168 -26.13 21.77 3.15
CA GLN A 168 -25.15 20.89 3.83
C GLN A 168 -25.57 19.40 3.78
N TYR A 169 -26.83 19.10 3.95
CA TYR A 169 -27.34 17.73 3.82
C TYR A 169 -27.25 17.19 2.38
N LEU A 170 -27.48 18.04 1.39
CA LEU A 170 -27.39 17.66 -0.02
C LEU A 170 -25.95 17.50 -0.51
N SER A 171 -25.02 18.29 0.05
CA SER A 171 -23.58 18.20 -0.29
C SER A 171 -22.86 17.06 0.42
N GLY A 172 -23.45 16.46 1.48
CA GLY A 172 -22.78 15.47 2.30
C GLY A 172 -21.66 16.04 3.18
N GLU A 173 -21.62 17.37 3.36
CA GLU A 173 -20.65 18.07 4.20
C GLU A 173 -21.39 18.95 5.21
N LYS A 174 -21.02 18.86 6.48
CA LYS A 174 -21.55 19.71 7.54
C LYS A 174 -20.41 20.50 8.18
N ILE A 175 -20.43 21.81 8.00
CA ILE A 175 -19.40 22.68 8.58
C ILE A 175 -19.73 22.88 10.07
N LYS A 176 -18.75 22.66 10.97
CA LYS A 176 -18.89 22.88 12.42
C LYS A 176 -18.58 24.32 12.79
N GLY A 177 -17.52 24.86 12.19
CA GLY A 177 -17.01 26.21 12.51
C GLY A 177 -15.62 26.42 11.93
N GLN A 178 -15.01 27.52 12.35
CA GLN A 178 -13.65 27.89 11.99
C GLN A 178 -12.79 27.94 13.25
N LEU A 179 -11.61 27.31 13.16
CA LEU A 179 -10.61 27.30 14.21
C LEU A 179 -9.46 28.21 13.79
N GLU A 180 -9.26 29.28 14.53
CA GLU A 180 -8.12 30.19 14.37
C GLU A 180 -7.05 29.80 15.37
N THR A 181 -5.85 29.48 14.88
CA THR A 181 -4.71 29.08 15.70
C THR A 181 -3.49 29.95 15.40
N GLU A 182 -2.83 30.42 16.43
CA GLU A 182 -1.51 31.02 16.34
C GLU A 182 -0.50 30.15 17.05
N GLU A 183 0.53 29.74 16.34
CA GLU A 183 1.66 28.96 16.85
C GLU A 183 2.92 29.79 16.75
N MET A 184 3.75 29.82 17.81
CA MET A 184 4.99 30.59 17.83
C MET A 184 6.18 29.77 18.37
N LEU A 185 7.36 29.99 17.78
CA LEU A 185 8.63 29.61 18.39
C LEU A 185 9.11 30.78 19.24
N LYS A 186 9.04 30.65 20.57
CA LYS A 186 9.33 31.69 21.52
C LYS A 186 10.83 31.97 21.63
N VAL A 187 11.17 33.22 21.93
CA VAL A 187 12.53 33.61 22.33
C VAL A 187 12.91 32.94 23.64
N GLY A 188 14.14 32.41 23.73
CA GLY A 188 14.64 31.68 24.89
C GLY A 188 14.26 30.21 24.94
N ALA A 189 13.46 29.71 24.01
CA ALA A 189 13.19 28.27 23.89
C ALA A 189 14.48 27.52 23.51
N THR A 190 14.71 26.35 24.12
CA THR A 190 15.82 25.49 23.73
C THR A 190 15.45 24.80 22.41
N LEU A 191 16.35 24.84 21.44
CA LEU A 191 16.17 24.22 20.12
C LEU A 191 17.35 23.32 19.78
N THR A 192 17.02 22.09 19.40
CA THR A 192 17.97 21.12 18.84
C THR A 192 17.97 21.27 17.33
N GLY A 193 19.11 21.55 16.74
CA GLY A 193 19.31 21.66 15.30
C GLY A 193 20.18 20.53 14.79
N VAL A 194 19.73 19.84 13.73
CA VAL A 194 20.51 18.78 13.05
C VAL A 194 20.62 19.14 11.58
N GLY A 195 21.83 19.47 11.15
CA GLY A 195 22.07 19.92 9.80
C GLY A 195 23.53 20.06 9.44
N GLU A 196 23.80 20.74 8.35
CA GLU A 196 25.17 21.06 7.92
C GLU A 196 25.65 22.32 8.65
N LEU A 197 26.77 22.20 9.38
CA LEU A 197 27.38 23.29 10.14
C LEU A 197 28.59 23.81 9.37
N ILE A 198 28.61 25.09 9.08
CA ILE A 198 29.66 25.77 8.34
C ILE A 198 30.21 26.97 9.12
N LEU A 199 31.49 27.21 8.97
CA LEU A 199 32.13 28.46 9.39
C LEU A 199 32.31 29.32 8.14
N ASP A 200 31.65 30.47 8.12
CA ASP A 200 31.74 31.42 7.01
C ASP A 200 33.08 32.19 7.06
N THR A 201 33.44 32.83 5.95
CA THR A 201 34.63 33.66 5.81
C THR A 201 34.68 34.78 6.84
N ASP A 202 33.50 35.28 7.27
CA ASP A 202 33.34 36.31 8.29
C ASP A 202 33.53 35.80 9.73
N GLY A 203 33.82 34.47 9.88
CA GLY A 203 33.96 33.84 11.20
C GLY A 203 32.65 33.57 11.92
N THR A 204 31.52 33.67 11.22
CA THR A 204 30.19 33.33 11.76
C THR A 204 29.91 31.84 11.54
N LEU A 205 29.35 31.19 12.59
CA LEU A 205 28.85 29.85 12.50
C LEU A 205 27.43 29.85 11.94
N ASN A 206 27.21 29.01 10.91
CA ASN A 206 25.91 28.91 10.28
C ASN A 206 25.44 27.42 10.25
N LEU A 207 24.21 27.18 10.65
CA LEU A 207 23.52 25.91 10.47
C LEU A 207 22.59 26.02 9.26
N ARG A 208 22.77 25.12 8.28
CA ARG A 208 21.97 25.13 7.04
C ARG A 208 21.43 23.74 6.66
N PRO A 209 20.46 23.68 5.74
CA PRO A 209 20.05 22.40 5.17
C PRO A 209 21.22 21.65 4.56
N PRO A 210 21.37 20.32 4.85
CA PRO A 210 22.49 19.52 4.35
C PRO A 210 22.53 19.44 2.81
N SER A 211 23.71 19.65 2.22
CA SER A 211 23.92 19.56 0.77
C SER A 211 23.78 18.12 0.22
N ASN A 212 23.95 17.11 1.08
CA ASN A 212 23.91 15.68 0.72
C ASN A 212 22.50 15.08 0.72
N SER A 213 21.43 15.88 0.66
CA SER A 213 20.03 15.45 0.72
C SER A 213 19.65 14.72 2.03
N ALA A 214 20.42 14.89 3.11
CA ALA A 214 20.01 14.47 4.44
C ALA A 214 18.87 15.37 4.93
N GLN A 215 18.06 14.86 5.84
CA GLN A 215 16.95 15.62 6.38
C GLN A 215 17.45 16.67 7.38
N TYR A 216 16.99 17.91 7.20
CA TYR A 216 17.26 19.01 8.10
C TYR A 216 16.22 19.02 9.21
N PHE A 217 16.66 18.99 10.48
CA PHE A 217 15.76 19.02 11.63
C PHE A 217 16.02 20.25 12.48
N LEU A 218 14.93 20.84 12.94
CA LEU A 218 14.90 21.83 14.00
C LEU A 218 13.73 21.48 14.93
N GLY A 219 13.97 21.29 16.20
CA GLY A 219 12.91 20.94 17.14
C GLY A 219 13.25 21.38 18.55
N ASN A 220 12.22 21.69 19.36
CA ASN A 220 12.36 21.94 20.79
C ASN A 220 12.39 20.66 21.63
N MET A 221 12.46 19.51 20.96
CA MET A 221 12.64 18.20 21.59
C MET A 221 14.13 17.90 21.75
N ASP A 222 14.45 17.17 22.81
CA ASP A 222 15.77 16.57 23.00
C ASP A 222 16.12 15.65 21.82
N PHE A 223 17.41 15.55 21.50
CA PHE A 223 17.89 14.74 20.38
C PHE A 223 17.45 13.26 20.49
N ASP A 224 17.48 12.70 21.70
CA ASP A 224 17.08 11.30 21.93
C ASP A 224 15.59 11.07 21.57
N THR A 225 14.73 12.03 21.89
CA THR A 225 13.31 11.99 21.53
C THR A 225 13.13 12.07 20.02
N LEU A 226 13.83 12.99 19.35
CA LEU A 226 13.81 13.12 17.89
C LEU A 226 14.26 11.83 17.21
N ARG A 227 15.35 11.24 17.69
CA ARG A 227 15.85 9.95 17.19
C ARG A 227 14.83 8.84 17.36
N GLN A 228 14.24 8.73 18.55
CA GLN A 228 13.22 7.73 18.85
C GLN A 228 11.99 7.86 17.96
N ASP A 229 11.55 9.07 17.67
CA ASP A 229 10.44 9.32 16.76
C ASP A 229 10.73 8.86 15.34
N GLN A 230 11.96 9.15 14.85
CA GLN A 230 12.38 8.67 13.53
C GLN A 230 12.51 7.14 13.47
N GLU A 231 12.97 6.52 14.55
CA GLU A 231 13.04 5.07 14.68
C GLU A 231 11.64 4.43 14.68
N ASN A 232 10.71 5.00 15.44
CA ASN A 232 9.31 4.56 15.46
C ASN A 232 8.68 4.61 14.05
N VAL A 233 8.91 5.69 13.30
CA VAL A 233 8.45 5.81 11.92
C VAL A 233 9.04 4.71 11.03
N ALA A 234 10.34 4.40 11.18
CA ALA A 234 10.98 3.32 10.44
C ALA A 234 10.38 1.93 10.79
N VAL A 235 10.11 1.67 12.08
CA VAL A 235 9.45 0.44 12.54
C VAL A 235 8.05 0.31 11.95
N TRP A 236 7.28 1.37 11.91
CA TRP A 236 5.94 1.37 11.29
C TRP A 236 6.00 1.02 9.80
N TRP A 237 6.92 1.62 9.03
CA TRP A 237 7.08 1.28 7.61
C TRP A 237 7.54 -0.16 7.41
N LYS A 238 8.41 -0.68 8.29
CA LYS A 238 8.83 -2.08 8.29
C LYS A 238 7.65 -3.02 8.53
N ALA A 239 6.83 -2.76 9.55
CA ALA A 239 5.65 -3.55 9.86
C ALA A 239 4.65 -3.57 8.68
N LEU A 240 4.40 -2.40 8.07
CA LEU A 240 3.51 -2.28 6.91
C LEU A 240 4.05 -3.03 5.68
N THR A 241 5.37 -3.02 5.47
CA THR A 241 6.01 -3.80 4.39
C THR A 241 5.81 -5.30 4.60
N ILE A 242 6.04 -5.80 5.82
CA ILE A 242 5.87 -7.23 6.15
C ILE A 242 4.41 -7.65 5.98
N THR A 243 3.47 -6.87 6.49
CA THR A 243 2.03 -7.19 6.39
C THR A 243 1.55 -7.20 4.94
N SER A 244 1.93 -6.21 4.12
CA SER A 244 1.56 -6.17 2.70
C SER A 244 2.18 -7.32 1.90
N ALA A 245 3.44 -7.68 2.17
CA ALA A 245 4.10 -8.83 1.57
C ALA A 245 3.44 -10.16 1.96
N PHE A 246 3.03 -10.30 3.23
CA PHE A 246 2.31 -11.47 3.71
C PHE A 246 0.95 -11.63 3.02
N VAL A 247 0.18 -10.55 2.90
CA VAL A 247 -1.10 -10.56 2.14
C VAL A 247 -0.87 -11.00 0.69
N GLY A 248 0.16 -10.46 0.02
CA GLY A 248 0.53 -10.87 -1.33
C GLY A 248 0.88 -12.37 -1.42
N ALA A 249 1.64 -12.90 -0.45
CA ALA A 249 2.00 -14.31 -0.39
C ALA A 249 0.77 -15.22 -0.20
N VAL A 250 -0.18 -14.82 0.66
CA VAL A 250 -1.44 -15.57 0.86
C VAL A 250 -2.26 -15.61 -0.42
N VAL A 251 -2.39 -14.49 -1.13
CA VAL A 251 -3.12 -14.44 -2.41
C VAL A 251 -2.42 -15.31 -3.45
N LEU A 252 -1.10 -15.25 -3.57
CA LEU A 252 -0.31 -16.12 -4.47
C LEU A 252 -0.50 -17.60 -4.15
N PHE A 253 -0.45 -17.96 -2.87
CA PHE A 253 -0.68 -19.34 -2.43
C PHE A 253 -2.09 -19.82 -2.81
N TRP A 254 -3.11 -18.99 -2.59
CA TRP A 254 -4.50 -19.33 -2.91
C TRP A 254 -4.71 -19.50 -4.42
N VAL A 255 -4.17 -18.58 -5.23
CA VAL A 255 -4.22 -18.65 -6.70
C VAL A 255 -3.43 -19.88 -7.20
N GLY A 256 -2.23 -20.11 -6.66
CA GLY A 256 -1.39 -21.26 -7.01
C GLY A 256 -2.06 -22.60 -6.68
N ARG A 257 -2.68 -22.69 -5.48
CA ARG A 257 -3.44 -23.87 -5.06
C ARG A 257 -4.61 -24.14 -6.03
N ARG A 258 -5.37 -23.12 -6.40
CA ARG A 258 -6.48 -23.22 -7.33
C ARG A 258 -5.99 -23.67 -8.72
N TYR A 259 -4.90 -23.09 -9.20
CA TYR A 259 -4.29 -23.48 -10.47
C TYR A 259 -3.80 -24.93 -10.48
N TYR A 260 -3.17 -25.38 -9.38
CA TYR A 260 -2.72 -26.75 -9.19
C TYR A 260 -3.88 -27.76 -9.30
N TYR A 261 -5.00 -27.47 -8.61
CA TYR A 261 -6.16 -28.38 -8.72
C TYR A 261 -6.77 -28.41 -10.12
N HIS A 262 -6.77 -27.29 -10.81
CA HIS A 262 -7.23 -27.23 -12.21
C HIS A 262 -6.35 -28.06 -13.13
N LEU A 263 -5.03 -27.93 -13.04
CA LEU A 263 -4.07 -28.73 -13.79
C LEU A 263 -4.24 -30.22 -13.47
N LYS A 264 -4.31 -30.58 -12.20
CA LYS A 264 -4.51 -31.96 -11.79
C LYS A 264 -5.77 -32.59 -12.40
N ALA A 265 -6.88 -31.84 -12.41
CA ALA A 265 -8.12 -32.27 -13.03
C ALA A 265 -8.00 -32.43 -14.55
N GLN A 266 -7.24 -31.56 -15.23
CA GLN A 266 -6.97 -31.72 -16.67
C GLN A 266 -6.15 -32.99 -16.95
N TRP A 267 -5.08 -33.23 -16.19
CA TRP A 267 -4.25 -34.44 -16.32
C TRP A 267 -5.04 -35.72 -16.10
N GLN A 268 -5.94 -35.76 -15.13
CA GLN A 268 -6.80 -36.92 -14.88
C GLN A 268 -7.74 -37.19 -16.06
N ARG A 269 -8.38 -36.11 -16.61
CA ARG A 269 -9.25 -36.24 -17.80
C ARG A 269 -8.49 -36.79 -19.02
N GLU A 270 -7.25 -36.35 -19.19
CA GLU A 270 -6.41 -36.77 -20.30
C GLU A 270 -5.96 -38.24 -20.16
N GLN A 271 -5.64 -38.68 -18.92
CA GLN A 271 -5.35 -40.08 -18.64
C GLN A 271 -6.57 -40.97 -18.90
N GLU A 272 -7.75 -40.60 -18.39
CA GLU A 272 -9.00 -41.32 -18.64
C GLU A 272 -9.30 -41.44 -20.14
N ARG A 273 -9.03 -40.39 -20.92
CA ARG A 273 -9.20 -40.39 -22.38
C ARG A 273 -8.25 -41.39 -23.05
N ARG A 274 -6.96 -41.37 -22.66
CA ARG A 274 -5.94 -42.31 -23.22
C ARG A 274 -6.23 -43.74 -22.85
N GLU A 275 -6.72 -44.02 -21.66
CA GLU A 275 -7.14 -45.39 -21.27
C GLU A 275 -8.34 -45.83 -22.08
N PHE A 276 -9.33 -45.00 -22.28
CA PHE A 276 -10.50 -45.31 -23.09
C PHE A 276 -10.11 -45.59 -24.56
N GLU A 277 -9.24 -44.75 -25.15
CA GLU A 277 -8.73 -44.95 -26.53
C GLU A 277 -7.96 -46.28 -26.67
N ARG A 278 -7.17 -46.66 -25.65
CA ARG A 278 -6.48 -47.96 -25.62
C ARG A 278 -7.46 -49.13 -25.59
N TRP A 279 -8.47 -49.08 -24.76
CA TRP A 279 -9.47 -50.10 -24.65
C TRP A 279 -10.30 -50.24 -25.96
N GLN A 280 -10.63 -49.14 -26.61
CA GLN A 280 -11.27 -49.20 -27.93
C GLN A 280 -10.34 -49.85 -28.99
N ALA A 281 -9.07 -49.49 -29.01
CA ALA A 281 -8.10 -50.04 -29.93
C ALA A 281 -7.87 -51.55 -29.72
N GLU A 282 -7.88 -52.03 -28.47
CA GLU A 282 -7.80 -53.46 -28.13
C GLU A 282 -9.07 -54.20 -28.57
N ALA A 283 -10.24 -53.58 -28.37
CA ALA A 283 -11.50 -54.15 -28.83
C ALA A 283 -11.57 -54.34 -30.38
N HIS A 284 -11.03 -53.38 -31.12
CA HIS A 284 -10.96 -53.46 -32.58
C HIS A 284 -9.89 -54.47 -33.07
N ARG A 285 -8.93 -54.86 -32.23
CA ARG A 285 -7.90 -55.88 -32.57
C ARG A 285 -8.33 -57.29 -32.21
N ALA A 286 -9.38 -57.46 -31.41
CA ALA A 286 -9.92 -58.79 -31.16
C ALA A 286 -10.43 -59.41 -32.52
N PRO A 287 -9.95 -60.57 -32.93
CA PRO A 287 -10.33 -61.16 -34.24
C PRO A 287 -11.84 -61.37 -34.24
N ALA A 288 -12.52 -60.78 -35.24
CA ALA A 288 -13.90 -61.06 -35.56
C ALA A 288 -13.98 -62.55 -36.13
N ASN A 289 -13.87 -63.50 -35.22
CA ASN A 289 -14.20 -64.91 -35.55
C ASN A 289 -15.69 -65.07 -35.28
N VAL A 290 -16.44 -64.82 -36.27
CA VAL A 290 -17.71 -65.41 -36.75
C VAL A 290 -18.37 -64.38 -37.63
N ALA A 291 -17.94 -64.27 -38.89
CA ALA A 291 -18.77 -63.69 -39.93
C ALA A 291 -19.78 -64.71 -40.38
N ASP A 292 -21.04 -64.53 -40.12
CA ASP A 292 -22.14 -65.24 -40.83
C ASP A 292 -22.26 -64.66 -42.25
N PRO A 293 -22.07 -65.47 -43.33
CA PRO A 293 -22.01 -64.96 -44.69
C PRO A 293 -23.39 -64.71 -45.34
N ARG A 294 -24.42 -64.42 -44.60
CA ARG A 294 -25.77 -64.15 -45.17
C ARG A 294 -26.40 -62.88 -44.63
N ALA A 295 -25.92 -61.70 -45.10
CA ALA A 295 -26.70 -60.45 -45.01
C ALA A 295 -26.71 -59.77 -46.39
N PRO A 296 -27.88 -59.34 -46.92
CA PRO A 296 -28.00 -58.67 -48.22
C PRO A 296 -27.40 -57.23 -48.14
N GLN A 297 -26.60 -56.91 -49.15
CA GLN A 297 -26.12 -55.60 -49.45
C GLN A 297 -27.25 -54.78 -50.05
N ASP A 298 -27.96 -53.97 -49.31
CA ASP A 298 -28.75 -52.88 -49.85
C ASP A 298 -28.27 -51.52 -49.19
N ALA A 299 -27.73 -50.71 -50.07
CA ALA A 299 -27.31 -49.36 -49.77
C ALA A 299 -28.52 -48.48 -49.38
N ALA A 300 -28.69 -48.21 -48.11
CA ALA A 300 -29.60 -47.22 -47.63
C ALA A 300 -29.00 -46.57 -46.38
N GLU A 301 -28.87 -45.28 -46.41
CA GLU A 301 -28.61 -44.30 -45.33
C GLU A 301 -28.29 -44.95 -43.99
N GLU A 302 -27.02 -44.89 -43.60
CA GLU A 302 -26.47 -45.39 -42.34
C GLU A 302 -27.12 -44.65 -41.17
N ARG A 303 -28.36 -45.01 -40.80
CA ARG A 303 -28.99 -44.56 -39.56
C ARG A 303 -28.15 -45.12 -38.44
N VAL A 304 -27.47 -44.22 -37.74
CA VAL A 304 -26.72 -44.54 -36.54
C VAL A 304 -27.64 -45.35 -35.62
N GLU A 305 -27.44 -46.67 -35.51
CA GLU A 305 -28.17 -47.50 -34.55
C GLU A 305 -27.85 -47.00 -33.13
N ASN A 306 -28.89 -46.68 -32.35
CA ASN A 306 -28.78 -46.19 -30.99
C ASN A 306 -27.97 -44.86 -30.84
N PRO A 307 -28.44 -43.75 -31.40
CA PRO A 307 -27.71 -42.47 -31.35
C PRO A 307 -27.57 -41.95 -29.90
N CYS A 308 -26.46 -41.30 -29.63
CA CYS A 308 -26.20 -40.59 -28.38
C CYS A 308 -27.32 -39.56 -28.08
N VAL A 309 -27.87 -39.55 -26.86
CA VAL A 309 -28.97 -38.66 -26.46
C VAL A 309 -28.56 -37.18 -26.42
N ILE A 310 -27.25 -36.89 -26.46
CA ILE A 310 -26.72 -35.54 -26.35
C ILE A 310 -26.42 -34.95 -27.72
N CYS A 311 -25.62 -35.61 -28.56
CA CYS A 311 -25.22 -35.12 -29.87
C CYS A 311 -26.03 -35.66 -31.03
N LEU A 312 -26.77 -36.74 -30.85
CA LEU A 312 -27.57 -37.48 -31.88
C LEU A 312 -26.79 -37.91 -33.14
N ASN A 313 -25.48 -37.69 -33.13
CA ASN A 313 -24.60 -37.86 -34.29
C ASN A 313 -23.68 -39.10 -34.21
N GLN A 314 -23.43 -39.59 -33.00
CA GLN A 314 -22.56 -40.76 -32.73
C GLN A 314 -23.33 -41.85 -32.00
N PRO A 315 -22.97 -43.14 -32.20
CA PRO A 315 -23.58 -44.23 -31.44
C PRO A 315 -23.23 -44.11 -29.94
N ARG A 316 -24.09 -44.66 -29.10
CA ARG A 316 -23.81 -44.81 -27.66
C ARG A 316 -22.72 -45.87 -27.49
N ASN A 317 -21.55 -45.45 -27.06
CA ASN A 317 -20.37 -46.31 -26.95
C ASN A 317 -19.80 -46.42 -25.55
N CYS A 318 -20.54 -45.98 -24.52
CA CYS A 318 -20.08 -46.06 -23.15
C CYS A 318 -21.20 -46.40 -22.15
N ILE A 319 -20.84 -47.14 -21.11
CA ILE A 319 -21.66 -47.50 -19.98
C ILE A 319 -21.25 -46.59 -18.82
N LEU A 320 -22.21 -45.91 -18.20
CA LEU A 320 -22.00 -45.07 -17.05
C LEU A 320 -22.17 -45.92 -15.76
N LEU A 321 -21.08 -46.19 -15.06
CA LEU A 321 -21.11 -46.82 -13.75
C LEU A 321 -21.28 -45.71 -12.70
N ASP A 322 -22.06 -45.85 -11.77
CA ASP A 322 -22.77 -46.71 -10.87
C ASP A 322 -24.24 -47.02 -11.32
N CYS A 323 -24.81 -46.24 -12.24
CA CYS A 323 -26.20 -46.35 -12.62
C CYS A 323 -26.43 -47.36 -13.81
N GLY A 324 -25.39 -47.77 -14.52
CA GLY A 324 -25.46 -48.73 -15.64
C GLY A 324 -26.09 -48.20 -16.92
N HIS A 325 -26.43 -46.92 -17.03
CA HIS A 325 -27.07 -46.37 -18.22
C HIS A 325 -26.12 -46.25 -19.42
N VAL A 326 -26.61 -46.64 -20.59
CA VAL A 326 -25.95 -46.49 -21.90
C VAL A 326 -26.72 -45.43 -22.70
N CYS A 327 -26.34 -44.19 -22.53
CA CYS A 327 -27.12 -43.06 -23.08
C CYS A 327 -26.32 -42.11 -23.98
N CYS A 328 -25.02 -42.06 -23.83
CA CYS A 328 -24.19 -41.10 -24.57
C CYS A 328 -22.93 -41.71 -25.18
N CYS A 329 -22.32 -40.99 -26.11
CA CYS A 329 -20.99 -41.31 -26.58
C CYS A 329 -19.93 -40.75 -25.60
N HIS A 330 -18.74 -41.31 -25.64
CA HIS A 330 -17.64 -40.91 -24.74
C HIS A 330 -17.25 -39.44 -24.87
N THR A 331 -17.30 -38.91 -26.10
CA THR A 331 -17.02 -37.46 -26.33
C THR A 331 -18.02 -36.55 -25.60
N CYS A 332 -19.31 -36.89 -25.67
CA CYS A 332 -20.36 -36.17 -24.97
C CYS A 332 -20.27 -36.34 -23.45
N TYR A 333 -19.89 -37.54 -22.96
CA TYR A 333 -19.61 -37.73 -21.53
C TYR A 333 -18.50 -36.80 -21.03
N GLN A 334 -17.40 -36.67 -21.76
CA GLN A 334 -16.29 -35.79 -21.38
C GLN A 334 -16.68 -34.32 -21.37
N ALA A 335 -17.64 -33.93 -22.20
CA ALA A 335 -18.17 -32.56 -22.29
C ALA A 335 -19.22 -32.24 -21.21
N LEU A 336 -19.65 -33.19 -20.38
CA LEU A 336 -20.62 -32.93 -19.33
C LEU A 336 -20.07 -31.94 -18.29
N PRO A 337 -20.80 -30.87 -17.96
CA PRO A 337 -20.37 -29.86 -16.98
C PRO A 337 -20.28 -30.43 -15.56
N ARG A 338 -21.07 -31.49 -15.27
CA ARG A 338 -21.02 -32.28 -14.03
C ARG A 338 -20.99 -33.75 -14.41
N ARG A 339 -20.26 -34.58 -13.66
CA ARG A 339 -20.20 -36.04 -13.86
C ARG A 339 -21.48 -36.71 -13.32
N GLN A 340 -22.61 -36.35 -13.91
CA GLN A 340 -23.92 -36.90 -13.57
C GLN A 340 -24.58 -37.55 -14.81
N CYS A 341 -25.25 -38.66 -14.59
CA CYS A 341 -25.96 -39.36 -15.65
C CYS A 341 -27.07 -38.47 -16.25
N PRO A 342 -27.13 -38.27 -17.59
CA PRO A 342 -28.17 -37.45 -18.21
C PRO A 342 -29.60 -38.00 -18.03
N ILE A 343 -29.74 -39.29 -17.71
CA ILE A 343 -31.04 -39.93 -17.50
C ILE A 343 -31.49 -39.88 -16.05
N CYS A 344 -30.66 -40.37 -15.11
CA CYS A 344 -31.07 -40.52 -13.71
C CYS A 344 -30.38 -39.50 -12.76
N ARG A 345 -29.48 -38.65 -13.24
CA ARG A 345 -28.75 -37.64 -12.50
C ARG A 345 -27.84 -38.15 -11.35
N GLN A 346 -27.64 -39.48 -11.29
CA GLN A 346 -26.73 -40.09 -10.35
C GLN A 346 -25.28 -39.75 -10.74
N ASP A 347 -24.42 -39.58 -9.77
CA ASP A 347 -22.99 -39.29 -9.99
C ASP A 347 -22.33 -40.51 -10.69
N ILE A 348 -21.44 -40.20 -11.62
CA ILE A 348 -20.74 -41.22 -12.43
C ILE A 348 -19.33 -41.38 -11.84
N SER A 349 -19.04 -42.56 -11.28
CA SER A 349 -17.73 -42.89 -10.74
C SER A 349 -16.74 -43.31 -11.84
N ARG A 350 -17.20 -44.09 -12.82
CA ARG A 350 -16.37 -44.63 -13.90
C ARG A 350 -17.19 -44.82 -15.17
N VAL A 351 -16.50 -44.80 -16.31
CA VAL A 351 -17.08 -45.09 -17.63
C VAL A 351 -16.34 -46.25 -18.27
N VAL A 352 -17.10 -47.17 -18.85
CA VAL A 352 -16.56 -48.36 -19.55
C VAL A 352 -17.05 -48.35 -21.00
N PRO A 353 -16.20 -48.67 -22.00
CA PRO A 353 -16.64 -48.77 -23.38
C PRO A 353 -17.64 -49.90 -23.55
N LEU A 354 -18.66 -49.66 -24.39
CA LEU A 354 -19.64 -50.67 -24.76
C LEU A 354 -19.10 -51.45 -25.96
N TYR A 355 -19.03 -52.77 -25.82
CA TYR A 355 -18.69 -53.67 -26.92
C TYR A 355 -20.00 -54.22 -27.53
N HIS A 356 -20.23 -53.94 -28.83
CA HIS A 356 -21.25 -54.60 -29.57
C HIS A 356 -20.66 -55.98 -30.03
N VAL A 357 -21.27 -57.08 -29.52
CA VAL A 357 -20.93 -58.46 -29.89
C VAL A 357 -21.69 -58.80 -31.11
#